data_9d509870973a8ce7660e6ab7bac69ca8
#
_entry.id   9d509870973a8ce7660e6ab7bac69ca8
#
_cell.length_a   1.000
_cell.length_b   1.000
_cell.length_c   1.000
_cell.angle_alpha   90.00
_cell.angle_beta   90.00
_cell.angle_gamma   90.00
#
_symmetry.space_group_name_H-M   'P 1'
#
loop_
_entity.id
_entity.type
_entity.pdbx_description
1 polymer ?
#
loop_
_entity_poly.entity_id
_entity_poly.type
_entity_poly.pdbx_seq_one_letter_code
_entity_poly.pdbx_strand_id
1 'polypeptide(L)'
;MRNTRLYDRYVVRLSPTEAGEDVRQFLQGLVTQDTAAMMPLWAGLLSPQGKALFDFLLWADGKDVLIDCESTQTEALVRRLSIYRLRRKIAIAIDPACAVFWNADGIGDPRHPNMGERWIGTPAADDVDVSAEYRAHRLALGITEGVAELGSEQSLWLEVNAAELNGVSFNKGCYVGQENTARMNWRQKVNRRLVVVPLEQADLSRQRCV
;
A
#
# COMPACT_ATOMS: atom_id res chain seq x y z
N MET A 1 27.72 1.74 5.66
CA MET A 1 26.68 2.74 5.93
C MET A 1 25.64 2.08 6.82
N ARG A 2 25.09 2.77 7.81
CA ARG A 2 23.96 2.25 8.60
C ARG A 2 22.72 2.27 7.73
N ASN A 3 21.90 1.20 7.81
CA ASN A 3 20.66 1.16 7.07
C ASN A 3 19.59 2.06 7.72
N THR A 4 18.79 2.71 6.91
CA THR A 4 17.71 3.61 7.33
C THR A 4 16.38 2.85 7.29
N ARG A 5 15.90 2.38 8.47
CA ARG A 5 14.77 1.47 8.60
C ARG A 5 13.48 2.21 8.97
N LEU A 6 12.35 1.73 8.43
CA LEU A 6 11.00 2.13 8.81
C LEU A 6 10.45 1.15 9.87
N TYR A 7 10.50 1.55 11.14
CA TYR A 7 10.06 0.69 12.26
C TYR A 7 8.53 0.61 12.41
N ASP A 8 7.82 1.52 11.77
CA ASP A 8 6.36 1.52 11.68
C ASP A 8 5.82 0.64 10.54
N ARG A 9 6.72 -0.08 9.84
CA ARG A 9 6.37 -0.99 8.74
C ARG A 9 6.80 -2.42 9.04
N TYR A 10 5.94 -3.37 8.67
CA TYR A 10 6.22 -4.81 8.75
C TYR A 10 6.04 -5.46 7.40
N VAL A 11 6.67 -6.63 7.25
CA VAL A 11 6.59 -7.43 6.03
C VAL A 11 5.72 -8.66 6.29
N VAL A 12 4.72 -8.88 5.44
CA VAL A 12 3.94 -10.12 5.38
C VAL A 12 4.38 -10.88 4.15
N ARG A 13 4.83 -12.11 4.34
CA ARG A 13 5.22 -13.03 3.26
C ARG A 13 4.04 -13.91 2.87
N LEU A 14 3.79 -13.99 1.57
CA LEU A 14 2.88 -14.95 0.97
C LEU A 14 3.69 -15.93 0.12
N SER A 15 3.61 -17.22 0.45
CA SER A 15 4.38 -18.27 -0.23
C SER A 15 3.48 -19.41 -0.71
N PRO A 16 3.67 -19.93 -1.94
CA PRO A 16 2.97 -21.14 -2.37
C PRO A 16 3.47 -22.34 -1.53
N THR A 17 2.54 -23.16 -1.03
CA THR A 17 2.87 -24.36 -0.24
C THR A 17 2.79 -25.65 -1.07
N GLU A 18 2.28 -25.58 -2.29
CA GLU A 18 2.22 -26.68 -3.25
C GLU A 18 2.65 -26.22 -4.65
N ALA A 19 3.15 -27.17 -5.45
CA ALA A 19 3.51 -26.90 -6.84
C ALA A 19 2.26 -26.49 -7.65
N GLY A 20 2.41 -25.45 -8.49
CA GLY A 20 1.32 -24.93 -9.30
C GLY A 20 0.47 -23.84 -8.64
N GLU A 21 0.68 -23.54 -7.37
CA GLU A 21 0.03 -22.42 -6.72
C GLU A 21 0.73 -21.10 -7.12
N ASP A 22 -0.07 -20.06 -7.36
CA ASP A 22 0.39 -18.74 -7.79
C ASP A 22 -0.14 -17.64 -6.86
N VAL A 23 0.74 -17.05 -6.07
CA VAL A 23 0.43 -15.98 -5.12
C VAL A 23 -0.01 -14.71 -5.84
N ARG A 24 0.60 -14.38 -6.98
CA ARG A 24 0.22 -13.19 -7.75
C ARG A 24 -1.21 -13.33 -8.28
N GLN A 25 -1.56 -14.51 -8.79
CA GLN A 25 -2.91 -14.79 -9.24
C GLN A 25 -3.93 -14.74 -8.09
N PHE A 26 -3.56 -15.18 -6.89
CA PHE A 26 -4.39 -15.03 -5.69
C PHE A 26 -4.68 -13.57 -5.39
N LEU A 27 -3.65 -12.73 -5.36
CA LEU A 27 -3.79 -11.31 -5.07
C LEU A 27 -4.50 -10.55 -6.20
N GLN A 28 -4.43 -11.03 -7.43
CA GLN A 28 -5.03 -10.37 -8.60
C GLN A 28 -6.53 -10.09 -8.45
N GLY A 29 -7.27 -10.97 -7.80
CA GLY A 29 -8.70 -10.78 -7.53
C GLY A 29 -9.02 -9.94 -6.29
N LEU A 30 -8.02 -9.51 -5.54
CA LEU A 30 -8.22 -8.85 -4.25
C LEU A 30 -7.78 -7.39 -4.23
N VAL A 31 -6.62 -7.10 -4.82
CA VAL A 31 -5.96 -5.79 -4.72
C VAL A 31 -6.23 -4.91 -5.93
N THR A 32 -6.08 -3.62 -5.76
CA THR A 32 -6.40 -2.62 -6.80
C THR A 32 -5.42 -2.61 -7.97
N GLN A 33 -4.18 -3.10 -7.79
CA GLN A 33 -3.13 -3.04 -8.81
C GLN A 33 -2.97 -4.38 -9.54
N ASP A 34 -2.42 -4.33 -10.75
CA ASP A 34 -2.15 -5.53 -11.57
C ASP A 34 -0.91 -6.27 -11.04
N THR A 35 -1.13 -7.39 -10.37
CA THR A 35 -0.05 -8.19 -9.77
C THR A 35 0.79 -8.96 -10.80
N ALA A 36 0.38 -9.00 -12.07
CA ALA A 36 1.20 -9.53 -13.16
C ALA A 36 2.28 -8.52 -13.60
N ALA A 37 2.11 -7.24 -13.28
CA ALA A 37 3.09 -6.19 -13.62
C ALA A 37 4.38 -6.32 -12.80
N MET A 38 5.38 -5.52 -13.18
CA MET A 38 6.67 -5.46 -12.47
C MET A 38 6.47 -4.82 -11.09
N MET A 39 6.97 -5.47 -10.05
CA MET A 39 7.00 -4.95 -8.69
C MET A 39 8.28 -4.15 -8.43
N PRO A 40 8.29 -3.17 -7.51
CA PRO A 40 7.25 -2.91 -6.50
C PRO A 40 6.01 -2.22 -7.07
N LEU A 41 4.85 -2.47 -6.41
CA LEU A 41 3.56 -1.89 -6.74
C LEU A 41 2.88 -1.37 -5.48
N TRP A 42 2.33 -0.16 -5.50
CA TRP A 42 1.43 0.30 -4.45
C TRP A 42 0.00 -0.13 -4.76
N ALA A 43 -0.68 -0.71 -3.78
CA ALA A 43 -2.02 -1.24 -3.96
C ALA A 43 -2.86 -1.05 -2.70
N GLY A 44 -4.18 -1.05 -2.87
CA GLY A 44 -5.16 -1.12 -1.79
C GLY A 44 -5.91 -2.45 -1.78
N LEU A 45 -6.30 -2.90 -0.58
CA LEU A 45 -7.36 -3.86 -0.38
C LEU A 45 -8.60 -3.07 0.04
N LEU A 46 -9.68 -3.18 -0.71
CA LEU A 46 -10.87 -2.33 -0.54
C LEU A 46 -12.05 -3.10 0.06
N SER A 47 -12.98 -2.34 0.62
CA SER A 47 -14.33 -2.84 0.88
C SER A 47 -15.10 -3.02 -0.43
N PRO A 48 -16.22 -3.77 -0.45
CA PRO A 48 -17.09 -3.87 -1.63
C PRO A 48 -17.57 -2.50 -2.15
N GLN A 49 -17.61 -1.48 -1.28
CA GLN A 49 -17.98 -0.11 -1.63
C GLN A 49 -16.82 0.74 -2.20
N GLY A 50 -15.62 0.15 -2.36
CA GLY A 50 -14.46 0.84 -2.89
C GLY A 50 -13.72 1.74 -1.90
N LYS A 51 -13.96 1.56 -0.59
CA LYS A 51 -13.26 2.28 0.47
C LYS A 51 -12.00 1.53 0.89
N ALA A 52 -10.94 2.26 1.21
CA ALA A 52 -9.68 1.70 1.67
C ALA A 52 -9.84 0.96 3.01
N LEU A 53 -9.43 -0.31 3.04
CA LEU A 53 -9.27 -1.11 4.25
C LEU A 53 -7.81 -1.17 4.66
N PHE A 54 -6.94 -1.42 3.69
CA PHE A 54 -5.49 -1.47 3.83
C PHE A 54 -4.85 -0.88 2.60
N ASP A 55 -3.71 -0.25 2.78
CA ASP A 55 -2.77 0.12 1.72
C ASP A 55 -1.40 -0.48 2.01
N PHE A 56 -0.67 -0.83 0.96
CA PHE A 56 0.61 -1.50 1.10
C PHE A 56 1.41 -1.48 -0.22
N LEU A 57 2.70 -1.76 -0.12
CA LEU A 57 3.52 -2.06 -1.28
C LEU A 57 3.70 -3.58 -1.45
N LEU A 58 3.63 -4.03 -2.69
CA LEU A 58 3.87 -5.42 -3.09
C LEU A 58 5.28 -5.54 -3.69
N TRP A 59 6.03 -6.54 -3.26
CA TRP A 59 7.38 -6.84 -3.72
C TRP A 59 7.48 -8.29 -4.17
N ALA A 60 8.26 -8.54 -5.22
CA ALA A 60 8.53 -9.89 -5.70
C ALA A 60 9.73 -10.49 -4.96
N ASP A 61 9.59 -11.75 -4.54
CA ASP A 61 10.69 -12.54 -4.00
C ASP A 61 10.59 -13.97 -4.56
N GLY A 62 11.11 -14.17 -5.77
CA GLY A 62 10.97 -15.43 -6.50
C GLY A 62 9.51 -15.79 -6.77
N LYS A 63 9.02 -16.86 -6.14
CA LYS A 63 7.61 -17.29 -6.19
C LYS A 63 6.76 -16.65 -5.12
N ASP A 64 7.38 -16.03 -4.12
CA ASP A 64 6.71 -15.35 -3.04
C ASP A 64 6.34 -13.92 -3.44
N VAL A 65 5.38 -13.36 -2.72
CA VAL A 65 5.09 -11.93 -2.71
C VAL A 65 5.24 -11.43 -1.27
N LEU A 66 6.00 -10.36 -1.10
CA LEU A 66 6.13 -9.66 0.17
C LEU A 66 5.20 -8.45 0.16
N ILE A 67 4.47 -8.27 1.26
CA ILE A 67 3.60 -7.11 1.47
C ILE A 67 4.22 -6.26 2.57
N ASP A 68 4.63 -5.05 2.21
CA ASP A 68 5.07 -4.02 3.14
C ASP A 68 3.85 -3.21 3.58
N CYS A 69 3.43 -3.35 4.82
CA CYS A 69 2.24 -2.72 5.38
C CYS A 69 2.51 -2.06 6.74
N GLU A 70 1.58 -1.23 7.17
CA GLU A 70 1.60 -0.59 8.49
C GLU A 70 1.66 -1.63 9.61
N SER A 71 2.62 -1.48 10.55
CA SER A 71 2.89 -2.45 11.61
C SER A 71 1.65 -2.72 12.48
N THR A 72 0.88 -1.68 12.80
CA THR A 72 -0.33 -1.76 13.63
C THR A 72 -1.48 -2.52 12.96
N GLN A 73 -1.46 -2.66 11.64
CA GLN A 73 -2.51 -3.31 10.84
C GLN A 73 -2.10 -4.69 10.31
N THR A 74 -0.86 -5.11 10.54
CA THR A 74 -0.29 -6.32 9.93
C THR A 74 -1.09 -7.58 10.27
N GLU A 75 -1.45 -7.79 11.54
CA GLU A 75 -2.24 -8.96 11.94
C GLU A 75 -3.67 -8.92 11.36
N ALA A 76 -4.27 -7.75 11.28
CA ALA A 76 -5.59 -7.59 10.68
C ALA A 76 -5.55 -7.90 9.17
N LEU A 77 -4.50 -7.48 8.48
CA LEU A 77 -4.25 -7.82 7.07
C LEU A 77 -4.06 -9.32 6.88
N VAL A 78 -3.22 -9.97 7.69
CA VAL A 78 -3.01 -11.44 7.64
C VAL A 78 -4.32 -12.19 7.84
N ARG A 79 -5.13 -11.79 8.82
CA ARG A 79 -6.46 -12.40 9.05
C ARG A 79 -7.38 -12.20 7.84
N ARG A 80 -7.42 -10.98 7.28
CA ARG A 80 -8.26 -10.67 6.11
C ARG A 80 -7.87 -11.48 4.89
N LEU A 81 -6.60 -11.54 4.55
CA LEU A 81 -6.10 -12.33 3.42
C LEU A 81 -6.33 -13.84 3.64
N SER A 82 -6.22 -14.33 4.87
CA SER A 82 -6.47 -15.73 5.23
C SER A 82 -7.94 -16.13 4.99
N ILE A 83 -8.89 -15.21 5.19
CA ILE A 83 -10.31 -15.45 4.86
C ILE A 83 -10.47 -15.60 3.34
N TYR A 84 -9.85 -14.75 2.54
CA TYR A 84 -9.94 -14.83 1.07
C TYR A 84 -9.17 -16.02 0.48
N ARG A 85 -8.17 -16.55 1.20
CA ARG A 85 -7.38 -17.70 0.76
C ARG A 85 -8.22 -18.93 0.48
N LEU A 86 -9.28 -19.16 1.27
CA LEU A 86 -10.16 -20.33 1.14
C LEU A 86 -9.38 -21.66 1.09
N ARG A 87 -9.41 -22.33 -0.07
CA ARG A 87 -8.72 -23.62 -0.32
C ARG A 87 -7.36 -23.47 -1.01
N ARG A 88 -6.95 -22.24 -1.31
CA ARG A 88 -5.65 -21.97 -1.95
C ARG A 88 -4.51 -22.43 -1.02
N LYS A 89 -3.49 -23.00 -1.61
CA LYS A 89 -2.32 -23.56 -0.90
C LYS A 89 -1.21 -22.50 -0.78
N ILE A 90 -1.52 -21.45 -0.03
CA ILE A 90 -0.65 -20.29 0.19
C ILE A 90 -0.47 -20.10 1.69
N ALA A 91 0.78 -20.07 2.17
CA ALA A 91 1.12 -19.60 3.49
C ALA A 91 1.08 -18.07 3.53
N ILE A 92 0.54 -17.49 4.60
CA ILE A 92 0.46 -16.05 4.81
C ILE A 92 0.91 -15.80 6.25
N ALA A 93 2.06 -15.15 6.43
CA ALA A 93 2.64 -14.90 7.75
C ALA A 93 3.46 -13.62 7.78
N ILE A 94 3.59 -13.03 8.96
CA ILE A 94 4.57 -11.96 9.21
C ILE A 94 5.97 -12.56 9.07
N ASP A 95 6.85 -11.88 8.35
CA ASP A 95 8.23 -12.30 8.14
C ASP A 95 9.20 -11.40 8.94
N PRO A 96 9.64 -11.85 10.13
CA PRO A 96 10.55 -11.07 10.95
C PRO A 96 11.99 -11.03 10.41
N ALA A 97 12.33 -11.88 9.43
CA ALA A 97 13.63 -11.85 8.77
C ALA A 97 13.75 -10.72 7.75
N CYS A 98 12.64 -10.05 7.45
CA CYS A 98 12.57 -8.92 6.53
C CYS A 98 12.18 -7.63 7.25
N ALA A 99 12.78 -6.51 6.82
CA ALA A 99 12.42 -5.18 7.25
C ALA A 99 12.31 -4.23 6.04
N VAL A 100 11.62 -3.12 6.24
CA VAL A 100 11.46 -2.08 5.23
C VAL A 100 12.45 -0.96 5.50
N PHE A 101 13.13 -0.53 4.45
CA PHE A 101 14.12 0.55 4.47
C PHE A 101 13.74 1.65 3.50
N TRP A 102 14.22 2.85 3.77
CA TRP A 102 13.98 4.01 2.92
C TRP A 102 15.14 5.00 2.93
N ASN A 103 15.35 5.66 1.79
CA ASN A 103 16.31 6.73 1.61
C ASN A 103 15.71 7.81 0.70
N ALA A 104 15.84 9.07 1.09
CA ALA A 104 15.32 10.21 0.32
C ALA A 104 16.03 10.43 -1.02
N ASP A 105 17.32 10.10 -1.11
CA ASP A 105 18.16 10.41 -2.27
C ASP A 105 18.03 9.42 -3.43
N GLY A 106 17.31 8.31 -3.24
CA GLY A 106 17.15 7.27 -4.26
C GLY A 106 15.93 7.47 -5.16
N ILE A 107 15.77 6.54 -6.10
CA ILE A 107 14.57 6.42 -6.96
C ILE A 107 14.10 4.95 -6.88
N GLY A 108 12.81 4.72 -6.63
CA GLY A 108 12.32 3.33 -6.58
C GLY A 108 10.94 3.16 -5.96
N ASP A 109 10.41 4.15 -5.25
CA ASP A 109 9.02 4.09 -4.78
C ASP A 109 8.07 4.24 -5.98
N PRO A 110 7.12 3.29 -6.18
CA PRO A 110 6.28 3.26 -7.38
C PRO A 110 5.24 4.38 -7.44
N ARG A 111 5.01 5.09 -6.32
CA ARG A 111 3.96 6.12 -6.22
C ARG A 111 4.36 7.44 -6.85
N HIS A 112 5.60 7.87 -6.63
CA HIS A 112 6.04 9.17 -7.11
C HIS A 112 7.58 9.22 -7.22
N PRO A 113 8.15 9.83 -8.28
CA PRO A 113 9.60 9.84 -8.52
C PRO A 113 10.42 10.52 -7.40
N ASN A 114 9.82 11.47 -6.67
CA ASN A 114 10.48 12.17 -5.58
C ASN A 114 10.28 11.51 -4.20
N MET A 115 9.72 10.30 -4.16
CA MET A 115 9.53 9.57 -2.89
C MET A 115 10.83 8.98 -2.34
N GLY A 116 11.89 8.98 -3.11
CA GLY A 116 13.14 8.31 -2.76
C GLY A 116 13.14 6.83 -3.10
N GLU A 117 14.10 6.12 -2.57
CA GLU A 117 14.23 4.67 -2.72
C GLU A 117 13.64 3.96 -1.51
N ARG A 118 12.86 2.91 -1.75
CA ARG A 118 12.32 2.04 -0.72
C ARG A 118 12.64 0.60 -1.10
N TRP A 119 13.06 -0.21 -0.12
CA TRP A 119 13.42 -1.62 -0.38
C TRP A 119 13.12 -2.50 0.82
N ILE A 120 13.13 -3.81 0.60
CA ILE A 120 13.07 -4.82 1.64
C ILE A 120 14.46 -5.42 1.81
N GLY A 121 14.92 -5.57 3.05
CA GLY A 121 16.22 -6.14 3.39
C GLY A 121 16.20 -6.85 4.74
N THR A 122 17.35 -7.42 5.12
CA THR A 122 17.51 -8.08 6.42
C THR A 122 17.74 -7.02 7.50
N PRO A 123 16.96 -7.03 8.61
CA PRO A 123 17.17 -6.09 9.71
C PRO A 123 18.49 -6.33 10.45
N ALA A 124 19.11 -5.26 10.91
CA ALA A 124 20.32 -5.27 11.71
C ALA A 124 20.10 -4.50 13.03
N ALA A 125 20.92 -4.82 14.03
CA ALA A 125 20.78 -4.21 15.36
C ALA A 125 21.16 -2.71 15.40
N ASP A 126 21.94 -2.26 14.42
CA ASP A 126 22.40 -0.87 14.26
C ASP A 126 21.61 -0.08 13.20
N ASP A 127 20.47 -0.62 12.74
CA ASP A 127 19.56 0.11 11.84
C ASP A 127 19.08 1.42 12.50
N VAL A 128 19.02 2.48 11.71
CA VAL A 128 18.57 3.81 12.16
C VAL A 128 17.08 3.96 11.82
N ASP A 129 16.29 4.35 12.82
CA ASP A 129 14.88 4.68 12.59
C ASP A 129 14.74 6.01 11.86
N VAL A 130 14.11 5.96 10.68
CA VAL A 130 13.81 7.14 9.85
C VAL A 130 12.30 7.26 9.57
N SER A 131 11.46 6.60 10.36
CA SER A 131 10.00 6.61 10.16
C SER A 131 9.41 8.01 10.20
N ALA A 132 9.92 8.88 11.09
CA ALA A 132 9.47 10.26 11.20
C ALA A 132 9.86 11.12 9.99
N GLU A 133 11.10 10.99 9.52
CA GLU A 133 11.61 11.67 8.34
C GLU A 133 10.89 11.22 7.08
N TYR A 134 10.69 9.93 6.92
CA TYR A 134 9.91 9.36 5.82
C TYR A 134 8.49 9.91 5.82
N ARG A 135 7.82 9.93 6.98
CA ARG A 135 6.48 10.48 7.10
C ARG A 135 6.43 11.96 6.71
N ALA A 136 7.35 12.76 7.19
CA ALA A 136 7.43 14.19 6.85
C ALA A 136 7.65 14.38 5.35
N HIS A 137 8.56 13.62 4.76
CA HIS A 137 8.87 13.66 3.33
C HIS A 137 7.64 13.34 2.46
N ARG A 138 6.94 12.23 2.70
CA ARG A 138 5.78 11.84 1.90
C ARG A 138 4.59 12.78 2.07
N LEU A 139 4.36 13.30 3.28
CA LEU A 139 3.28 14.27 3.52
C LEU A 139 3.54 15.60 2.80
N ALA A 140 4.79 16.04 2.69
CA ALA A 140 5.15 17.21 1.88
C ALA A 140 4.84 17.01 0.39
N LEU A 141 4.81 15.76 -0.09
CA LEU A 141 4.38 15.38 -1.45
C LEU A 141 2.87 15.12 -1.57
N GLY A 142 2.11 15.23 -0.47
CA GLY A 142 0.68 14.94 -0.45
C GLY A 142 0.33 13.46 -0.52
N ILE A 143 1.26 12.58 -0.15
CA ILE A 143 1.08 11.13 -0.19
C ILE A 143 0.72 10.63 1.21
N THR A 144 -0.51 10.15 1.37
CA THR A 144 -1.02 9.56 2.60
C THR A 144 -0.78 8.05 2.63
N GLU A 145 -0.62 7.50 3.83
CA GLU A 145 -0.34 6.08 4.05
C GLU A 145 -0.85 5.66 5.43
N GLY A 146 -1.38 4.44 5.51
CA GLY A 146 -1.82 3.85 6.75
C GLY A 146 -3.19 4.32 7.24
N VAL A 147 -3.73 3.58 8.21
CA VAL A 147 -5.09 3.79 8.71
C VAL A 147 -5.25 5.11 9.48
N ALA A 148 -4.18 5.61 10.06
CA ALA A 148 -4.21 6.89 10.79
C ALA A 148 -4.51 8.09 9.87
N GLU A 149 -4.18 8.00 8.60
CA GLU A 149 -4.35 9.07 7.62
C GLU A 149 -5.49 8.79 6.64
N LEU A 150 -5.64 7.56 6.19
CA LEU A 150 -6.69 7.14 5.24
C LEU A 150 -8.02 6.84 5.94
N GLY A 151 -7.98 6.45 7.21
CA GLY A 151 -9.11 5.86 7.92
C GLY A 151 -9.42 4.44 7.43
N SER A 152 -9.97 3.58 8.29
CA SER A 152 -10.48 2.28 7.86
C SER A 152 -11.93 2.44 7.39
N GLU A 153 -12.25 2.02 6.15
CA GLU A 153 -13.57 2.16 5.52
C GLU A 153 -14.10 3.60 5.43
N GLN A 154 -13.25 4.59 5.48
CA GLN A 154 -13.66 6.00 5.43
C GLN A 154 -13.41 6.61 4.06
N SER A 155 -12.21 6.50 3.53
CA SER A 155 -11.79 7.14 2.29
C SER A 155 -12.03 6.25 1.07
N LEU A 156 -12.60 6.79 0.01
CA LEU A 156 -12.65 6.12 -1.29
C LEU A 156 -11.26 6.14 -1.93
N TRP A 157 -10.88 5.03 -2.56
CA TRP A 157 -9.51 4.84 -3.05
C TRP A 157 -9.07 5.92 -4.05
N LEU A 158 -9.97 6.41 -4.89
CA LEU A 158 -9.63 7.49 -5.84
C LEU A 158 -9.61 8.89 -5.19
N GLU A 159 -10.23 9.09 -4.04
CA GLU A 159 -10.16 10.35 -3.30
C GLU A 159 -8.79 10.60 -2.67
N VAL A 160 -8.02 9.51 -2.43
CA VAL A 160 -6.65 9.59 -1.92
C VAL A 160 -5.59 9.64 -3.03
N ASN A 161 -5.98 10.12 -4.21
CA ASN A 161 -5.11 10.28 -5.39
C ASN A 161 -4.51 8.96 -5.90
N ALA A 162 -5.18 7.82 -5.67
CA ALA A 162 -4.62 6.52 -6.02
C ALA A 162 -4.39 6.32 -7.52
N ALA A 163 -5.16 6.98 -8.38
CA ALA A 163 -4.93 6.92 -9.83
C ALA A 163 -3.65 7.65 -10.23
N GLU A 164 -3.42 8.82 -9.66
CA GLU A 164 -2.26 9.67 -9.91
C GLU A 164 -0.98 9.10 -9.29
N LEU A 165 -1.12 8.35 -8.20
CA LEU A 165 -0.02 7.72 -7.45
C LEU A 165 0.21 6.25 -7.85
N ASN A 166 -0.28 5.84 -9.03
CA ASN A 166 -0.11 4.47 -9.53
C ASN A 166 -0.63 3.38 -8.57
N GLY A 167 -1.69 3.65 -7.81
CA GLY A 167 -2.27 2.74 -6.82
C GLY A 167 -3.42 1.89 -7.36
N VAL A 168 -3.76 2.01 -8.65
CA VAL A 168 -4.87 1.29 -9.28
C VAL A 168 -4.60 1.00 -10.74
N SER A 169 -4.92 -0.22 -11.19
CA SER A 169 -4.96 -0.59 -12.59
C SER A 169 -6.42 -0.66 -13.06
N PHE A 170 -6.76 0.13 -14.07
CA PHE A 170 -8.09 0.10 -14.69
C PHE A 170 -8.22 -0.93 -15.81
N ASN A 171 -7.10 -1.52 -16.24
CA ASN A 171 -7.03 -2.48 -17.34
C ASN A 171 -6.98 -3.95 -16.86
N LYS A 172 -6.83 -4.17 -15.55
CA LYS A 172 -6.83 -5.52 -14.97
C LYS A 172 -8.25 -6.08 -14.87
N GLY A 173 -8.36 -7.40 -14.61
CA GLY A 173 -9.62 -8.07 -14.31
C GLY A 173 -10.27 -7.62 -12.99
N CYS A 174 -11.37 -8.28 -12.62
CA CYS A 174 -12.15 -7.91 -11.45
C CYS A 174 -11.38 -8.07 -10.13
N TYR A 175 -11.64 -7.16 -9.19
CA TYR A 175 -11.16 -7.21 -7.81
C TYR A 175 -12.21 -6.63 -6.84
N VAL A 176 -12.04 -6.87 -5.56
CA VAL A 176 -12.98 -6.40 -4.52
C VAL A 176 -13.03 -4.86 -4.50
N GLY A 177 -14.24 -4.29 -4.62
CA GLY A 177 -14.45 -2.83 -4.63
C GLY A 177 -14.25 -2.15 -5.98
N GLN A 178 -13.97 -2.91 -7.06
CA GLN A 178 -13.72 -2.36 -8.39
C GLN A 178 -14.92 -1.58 -8.96
N GLU A 179 -16.14 -2.03 -8.73
CA GLU A 179 -17.32 -1.43 -9.37
C GLU A 179 -17.42 0.08 -9.08
N ASN A 180 -17.30 0.46 -7.81
CA ASN A 180 -17.33 1.86 -7.43
C ASN A 180 -16.11 2.63 -7.94
N THR A 181 -14.92 2.05 -7.84
CA THR A 181 -13.67 2.63 -8.33
C THR A 181 -13.73 2.89 -9.84
N ALA A 182 -14.18 1.91 -10.61
CA ALA A 182 -14.33 2.06 -12.06
C ALA A 182 -15.43 3.08 -12.42
N ARG A 183 -16.56 3.07 -11.70
CA ARG A 183 -17.62 4.05 -11.91
C ARG A 183 -17.15 5.48 -11.68
N MET A 184 -16.38 5.72 -10.60
CA MET A 184 -15.78 7.04 -10.31
C MET A 184 -14.81 7.48 -11.40
N ASN A 185 -14.01 6.57 -11.93
CA ASN A 185 -13.04 6.89 -12.98
C ASN A 185 -13.71 7.23 -14.33
N TRP A 186 -14.73 6.45 -14.73
CA TRP A 186 -15.28 6.53 -16.09
C TRP A 186 -16.57 7.34 -16.22
N ARG A 187 -17.37 7.44 -15.16
CA ARG A 187 -18.71 8.05 -15.21
C ARG A 187 -18.91 9.24 -14.28
N GLN A 188 -18.14 9.33 -13.22
CA GLN A 188 -18.28 10.40 -12.22
C GLN A 188 -16.92 11.08 -12.07
N LYS A 189 -16.91 12.41 -11.98
CA LYS A 189 -15.70 13.12 -11.55
C LYS A 189 -15.44 12.76 -10.08
N VAL A 190 -14.20 12.50 -9.73
CA VAL A 190 -13.78 12.39 -8.32
C VAL A 190 -13.97 13.76 -7.68
N ASN A 191 -14.94 13.87 -6.76
CA ASN A 191 -15.36 15.17 -6.21
C ASN A 191 -14.45 15.68 -5.09
N ARG A 192 -13.61 14.79 -4.53
CA ARG A 192 -12.69 15.10 -3.43
C ARG A 192 -11.30 14.64 -3.80
N ARG A 193 -10.30 15.43 -3.41
CA ARG A 193 -8.88 15.13 -3.65
C ARG A 193 -8.07 15.56 -2.44
N LEU A 194 -7.03 14.83 -2.14
CA LEU A 194 -6.02 15.28 -1.20
C LEU A 194 -5.15 16.33 -1.87
N VAL A 195 -4.92 17.44 -1.16
CA VAL A 195 -4.02 18.51 -1.61
C VAL A 195 -3.13 18.93 -0.46
N VAL A 196 -1.91 19.33 -0.78
CA VAL A 196 -1.00 19.96 0.18
C VAL A 196 -1.32 21.44 0.24
N VAL A 197 -1.55 21.97 1.44
CA VAL A 197 -1.81 23.39 1.66
C VAL A 197 -0.79 23.93 2.67
N PRO A 198 -0.19 25.11 2.41
CA PRO A 198 0.63 25.78 3.41
C PRO A 198 -0.18 26.06 4.69
N LEU A 199 0.40 25.80 5.86
CA LEU A 199 -0.27 25.98 7.15
C LEU A 199 -0.79 27.41 7.36
N GLU A 200 -0.10 28.41 6.81
CA GLU A 200 -0.50 29.83 6.85
C GLU A 200 -1.81 30.11 6.10
N GLN A 201 -2.21 29.21 5.18
CA GLN A 201 -3.45 29.29 4.41
C GLN A 201 -4.50 28.26 4.90
N ALA A 202 -4.13 27.41 5.84
CA ALA A 202 -5.00 26.37 6.36
C ALA A 202 -5.94 26.96 7.42
N ASP A 203 -7.18 27.22 7.03
CA ASP A 203 -8.27 27.41 8.00
C ASP A 203 -8.65 26.05 8.59
N LEU A 204 -8.04 25.70 9.72
CA LEU A 204 -8.26 24.43 10.42
C LEU A 204 -9.72 24.21 10.85
N SER A 205 -10.56 25.26 10.83
CA SER A 205 -11.99 25.16 11.11
C SER A 205 -12.78 24.54 9.96
N ARG A 206 -12.22 24.51 8.74
CA ARG A 206 -12.81 23.93 7.53
C ARG A 206 -12.33 22.52 7.18
N GLN A 207 -11.65 21.83 8.06
CA GLN A 207 -11.21 20.42 7.86
C GLN A 207 -12.37 19.40 7.79
N ARG A 208 -13.60 19.84 7.55
CA ARG A 208 -14.63 18.93 7.04
C ARG A 208 -14.52 18.95 5.53
N CYS A 209 -14.11 17.81 4.99
CA CYS A 209 -14.11 17.51 3.57
C CYS A 209 -15.28 18.21 2.82
N VAL A 210 -14.97 19.08 1.90
CA VAL A 210 -15.90 19.53 0.89
C VAL A 210 -15.90 18.51 -0.23
#